data_529ffda34c3ff0c9f78f6f8782ebbd54
#
_entry.id   529ffda34c3ff0c9f78f6f8782ebbd54
#
_cell.length_a   1.000
_cell.length_b   1.000
_cell.length_c   1.000
_cell.angle_alpha   90.00
_cell.angle_beta   90.00
_cell.angle_gamma   90.00
#
_symmetry.space_group_name_H-M   'P 1'
#
loop_
_entity.id
_entity.type
_entity.pdbx_description
1 polymer ?
#
loop_
_entity_poly.entity_id
_entity_poly.type
_entity_poly.pdbx_seq_one_letter_code
_entity_poly.pdbx_strand_id
1 'polypeptide(L)'
;MAIFRQGDSMRKLHARKPLPHLCRDSSSCIAGNSSAAAIKIVRAAQLTFFLLASFPGLCAQTAPAASVQAPHRSAQAGPSAQAKESAQKKVPPASAIQFENAVAQSKIKFILKNSVSPQRYTFETMAGGVALFDYNNDGLLDIFFTNGAAIPSLEKTDASFSNRLFRNNGDGTFTDVTEKAGLQGIGYSMGVAAGDYDNDGFVDLYVTGVNRNQLFHNNGDGTFTDVTEKAGVGGIVPKIGKALSVAAGWFDYNNDGLLDLFVVNYLNYNIKTATHCVQQGLPAYCSPVDFLGTPNILYRNNGDGTFTDVSEQSHIAQYVGKGMGVAFADYDNDGFTDIFVSNDTFENYLLHNNGDGTFTNVALLAGVAYNAFGKAIAGMGTDFRDIDNDGKPDIFETAMFGEGFPLYKNLGDGQFRDVTATAGLNAQTSRSTAWGTGIFDFDNDGNKDLFTANADILDNAMEIAHRPFAEPNQVFRNKGNLTFEDVSAKAGTSFSVAAAHRGAAFGDLNNDGRIDAVVTVLNGPPEIWMNRSGVQSGGERNHWIILKLVGVKSNRDGLGTKVKLTTSLGTQYNHATTAVSYNSSSDKRVHFGLSTAGVVDTIELTWPSGIRQVLKNVKADQVLTVTENGP
;
A
#
# COMPACT_ATOMS: atom_id res chain seq x y z
N MET A 1 46.27 32.44 41.96
CA MET A 1 46.94 33.69 41.58
C MET A 1 46.04 34.29 40.53
N ALA A 2 45.13 35.12 40.91
CA ALA A 2 45.21 36.59 40.98
C ALA A 2 45.22 37.15 39.54
N ILE A 3 44.38 38.09 39.08
CA ILE A 3 43.57 39.13 39.74
C ILE A 3 42.89 39.92 38.58
N PHE A 4 41.57 40.26 38.67
CA PHE A 4 40.89 41.55 38.48
C PHE A 4 41.17 42.40 37.21
N ARG A 5 40.25 43.19 36.58
CA ARG A 5 39.05 43.97 36.94
C ARG A 5 38.43 44.52 35.67
N GLN A 6 37.14 44.56 35.47
CA GLN A 6 36.14 45.62 35.71
C GLN A 6 36.31 46.94 34.90
N GLY A 7 35.21 47.37 34.29
CA GLY A 7 35.00 48.74 33.87
C GLY A 7 33.70 48.94 33.09
N ASP A 8 32.68 49.30 33.77
CA ASP A 8 31.39 49.90 33.50
C ASP A 8 31.39 51.10 32.54
N SER A 9 30.33 51.37 31.82
CA SER A 9 29.43 52.50 32.15
C SER A 9 28.26 52.69 31.13
N MET A 10 27.12 52.81 31.71
CA MET A 10 25.82 53.34 31.32
C MET A 10 25.79 54.67 30.53
N ARG A 11 24.69 54.85 29.76
CA ARG A 11 23.69 55.95 29.77
C ARG A 11 22.68 55.74 28.65
N LYS A 12 21.46 55.43 28.83
CA LYS A 12 20.19 56.09 29.26
C LYS A 12 19.68 57.19 28.33
N LEU A 13 18.39 57.01 27.97
CA LEU A 13 17.25 57.93 27.75
C LEU A 13 17.15 58.58 26.36
N HIS A 14 16.01 58.56 25.65
CA HIS A 14 14.65 59.01 26.02
C HIS A 14 13.61 58.61 24.97
N ALA A 15 12.43 58.34 25.44
CA ALA A 15 11.18 58.13 24.71
C ALA A 15 10.59 59.46 24.19
N ARG A 16 9.72 59.35 23.13
CA ARG A 16 8.45 60.10 23.00
C ARG A 16 7.62 59.64 21.83
N LYS A 17 6.42 59.18 22.10
CA LYS A 17 5.19 59.34 21.30
C LYS A 17 4.66 60.76 21.51
N PRO A 18 3.78 61.36 20.68
CA PRO A 18 2.40 60.92 20.47
C PRO A 18 1.77 61.24 19.07
N LEU A 19 0.59 60.67 18.82
CA LEU A 19 -0.52 61.07 17.95
C LEU A 19 -1.09 62.48 18.33
N PRO A 20 -2.11 63.07 17.65
CA PRO A 20 -3.01 62.72 16.54
C PRO A 20 -3.47 63.91 15.64
N HIS A 21 -4.61 63.71 14.90
CA HIS A 21 -5.60 64.69 14.31
C HIS A 21 -5.46 64.90 12.79
N LEU A 22 -6.48 64.90 12.04
CA LEU A 22 -7.96 64.99 11.99
C LEU A 22 -8.35 65.50 10.59
N CYS A 23 -9.36 64.86 9.98
CA CYS A 23 -10.45 65.39 9.14
C CYS A 23 -10.17 66.51 8.10
N ARG A 24 -10.68 66.48 6.91
CA ARG A 24 -12.07 66.65 6.45
C ARG A 24 -12.22 66.76 4.94
N ASP A 25 -13.27 66.22 4.46
CA ASP A 25 -14.30 66.61 3.49
C ASP A 25 -13.90 66.67 2.01
N SER A 26 -14.68 66.33 1.06
CA SER A 26 -16.14 66.21 0.93
C SER A 26 -16.51 65.66 -0.46
N SER A 27 -17.59 64.88 -0.48
CA SER A 27 -18.70 64.89 -1.41
C SER A 27 -18.50 64.62 -2.90
N SER A 28 -19.17 63.58 -3.43
CA SER A 28 -20.44 63.73 -4.12
C SER A 28 -21.06 62.36 -4.50
N CYS A 29 -22.33 62.27 -4.21
CA CYS A 29 -23.28 61.21 -4.57
C CYS A 29 -23.52 61.09 -6.05
N ILE A 30 -23.86 59.87 -6.52
CA ILE A 30 -25.10 59.63 -7.28
C ILE A 30 -25.52 58.18 -7.13
N ALA A 31 -26.83 58.00 -6.88
CA ALA A 31 -27.53 56.79 -6.57
C ALA A 31 -27.90 55.96 -7.82
N GLY A 32 -28.15 54.68 -7.64
CA GLY A 32 -28.74 53.80 -8.64
C GLY A 32 -29.13 52.45 -8.08
N ASN A 33 -30.31 52.38 -7.56
CA ASN A 33 -31.23 51.28 -7.18
C ASN A 33 -30.91 49.84 -7.62
N SER A 34 -30.91 48.94 -6.61
CA SER A 34 -31.93 47.92 -6.28
C SER A 34 -32.20 46.81 -7.30
N SER A 35 -31.95 45.57 -6.88
CA SER A 35 -33.03 44.64 -6.58
C SER A 35 -32.52 43.31 -6.00
N ALA A 36 -32.96 43.05 -4.78
CA ALA A 36 -32.89 41.75 -4.13
C ALA A 36 -33.96 40.83 -4.76
N ALA A 37 -33.57 39.60 -5.11
CA ALA A 37 -34.53 38.54 -5.38
C ALA A 37 -34.22 37.37 -4.47
N ALA A 38 -34.98 37.25 -3.41
CA ALA A 38 -35.10 36.08 -2.57
C ALA A 38 -35.76 34.94 -3.37
N ILE A 39 -35.14 33.77 -3.40
CA ILE A 39 -35.77 32.53 -3.86
C ILE A 39 -36.22 31.75 -2.65
N LYS A 40 -37.54 31.64 -2.54
CA LYS A 40 -38.28 30.86 -1.56
C LYS A 40 -38.16 29.36 -1.86
N ILE A 41 -37.96 28.64 -0.75
CA ILE A 41 -38.17 27.20 -0.63
C ILE A 41 -39.63 26.87 -0.95
N VAL A 42 -39.86 25.93 -1.86
CA VAL A 42 -41.17 25.26 -1.99
C VAL A 42 -40.97 23.76 -1.76
N ARG A 43 -41.41 23.29 -0.61
CA ARG A 43 -41.79 21.89 -0.38
C ARG A 43 -43.10 21.62 -1.08
N ALA A 44 -43.17 20.55 -1.85
CA ALA A 44 -44.46 19.90 -2.16
C ALA A 44 -44.25 18.39 -2.10
N ALA A 45 -44.91 17.81 -1.13
CA ALA A 45 -45.21 16.38 -1.05
C ALA A 45 -46.49 16.11 -1.82
N GLN A 46 -46.68 14.88 -2.19
CA GLN A 46 -47.93 14.14 -2.51
C GLN A 46 -47.81 13.39 -3.83
N LEU A 47 -48.40 12.28 -4.07
CA LEU A 47 -49.26 11.32 -3.35
C LEU A 47 -49.41 10.10 -4.29
N THR A 48 -49.45 8.97 -3.68
CA THR A 48 -49.88 7.66 -4.14
C THR A 48 -51.02 7.67 -5.18
N PHE A 49 -50.91 6.84 -6.23
CA PHE A 49 -52.11 6.26 -6.86
C PHE A 49 -51.87 4.78 -7.18
N PHE A 50 -52.58 3.95 -6.42
CA PHE A 50 -52.89 2.56 -6.73
C PHE A 50 -53.94 2.51 -7.85
N LEU A 51 -53.75 1.66 -8.85
CA LEU A 51 -54.82 1.13 -9.64
C LEU A 51 -54.57 -0.35 -9.94
N LEU A 52 -55.38 -1.17 -9.25
CA LEU A 52 -55.62 -2.57 -9.56
C LEU A 52 -56.40 -2.66 -10.89
N ALA A 53 -56.00 -3.56 -11.75
CA ALA A 53 -56.91 -4.13 -12.74
C ALA A 53 -56.68 -5.64 -12.84
N SER A 54 -57.76 -6.33 -12.67
CA SER A 54 -57.97 -7.75 -12.46
C SER A 54 -57.80 -8.60 -13.70
N PHE A 55 -57.49 -9.86 -13.49
CA PHE A 55 -57.54 -10.99 -14.41
C PHE A 55 -58.92 -11.20 -15.10
N PRO A 56 -58.99 -11.97 -16.22
CA PRO A 56 -59.20 -13.40 -16.01
C PRO A 56 -58.40 -14.34 -16.96
N GLY A 57 -58.16 -15.54 -16.45
CA GLY A 57 -57.50 -16.64 -17.11
C GLY A 57 -58.36 -17.39 -18.14
N LEU A 58 -57.68 -18.26 -18.89
CA LEU A 58 -58.32 -19.46 -19.46
C LEU A 58 -57.30 -20.60 -19.61
N CYS A 59 -57.85 -21.79 -19.39
CA CYS A 59 -57.22 -23.10 -19.24
C CYS A 59 -56.48 -23.67 -20.45
N ALA A 60 -55.56 -24.53 -20.07
CA ALA A 60 -54.98 -25.71 -20.68
C ALA A 60 -55.62 -26.38 -21.88
N GLN A 61 -54.78 -26.91 -22.78
CA GLN A 61 -54.97 -28.24 -23.36
C GLN A 61 -53.66 -28.87 -23.81
N THR A 62 -53.54 -30.15 -23.50
CA THR A 62 -52.43 -31.09 -23.68
C THR A 62 -52.42 -31.77 -25.05
N ALA A 63 -51.22 -32.02 -25.57
CA ALA A 63 -50.67 -33.16 -26.35
C ALA A 63 -51.26 -33.47 -27.75
N PRO A 64 -50.66 -34.34 -28.59
CA PRO A 64 -49.47 -35.19 -28.40
C PRO A 64 -48.44 -35.18 -29.55
N ALA A 65 -47.39 -35.98 -29.35
CA ALA A 65 -46.28 -36.28 -30.23
C ALA A 65 -46.65 -36.96 -31.55
N ALA A 66 -45.86 -36.69 -32.60
CA ALA A 66 -45.78 -37.55 -33.76
C ALA A 66 -44.32 -37.71 -34.19
N SER A 67 -43.89 -38.95 -34.17
CA SER A 67 -42.64 -39.49 -34.71
C SER A 67 -42.65 -39.51 -36.22
N VAL A 68 -41.56 -39.09 -36.89
CA VAL A 68 -41.29 -39.50 -38.29
C VAL A 68 -39.83 -39.95 -38.41
N GLN A 69 -39.72 -41.17 -38.88
CA GLN A 69 -38.49 -41.89 -39.16
C GLN A 69 -37.77 -41.36 -40.42
N ALA A 70 -36.44 -41.58 -40.44
CA ALA A 70 -35.51 -41.31 -41.52
C ALA A 70 -35.74 -42.19 -42.76
N PRO A 71 -35.07 -41.87 -43.86
CA PRO A 71 -34.42 -42.93 -44.61
C PRO A 71 -32.93 -42.73 -44.82
N HIS A 72 -32.24 -43.84 -44.65
CA HIS A 72 -30.83 -44.05 -45.02
C HIS A 72 -30.57 -43.75 -46.49
N ARG A 73 -29.45 -43.05 -46.78
CA ARG A 73 -28.68 -43.24 -48.02
C ARG A 73 -27.20 -43.23 -47.70
N SER A 74 -26.59 -44.35 -48.06
CA SER A 74 -25.17 -44.59 -48.15
C SER A 74 -24.52 -43.75 -49.25
N ALA A 75 -23.38 -43.10 -48.99
CA ALA A 75 -22.45 -42.66 -50.01
C ALA A 75 -21.01 -42.72 -49.49
N GLN A 76 -20.18 -43.23 -50.37
CA GLN A 76 -18.85 -43.71 -50.26
C GLN A 76 -17.81 -42.72 -49.73
N ALA A 77 -16.75 -43.31 -49.14
CA ALA A 77 -15.53 -42.69 -48.65
C ALA A 77 -14.66 -42.09 -49.78
N GLY A 78 -14.19 -40.87 -49.59
CA GLY A 78 -13.08 -40.25 -50.28
C GLY A 78 -11.97 -39.88 -49.26
N PRO A 79 -10.68 -39.74 -49.63
CA PRO A 79 -9.54 -39.92 -48.75
C PRO A 79 -9.34 -38.81 -47.74
N SER A 80 -8.93 -39.23 -46.53
CA SER A 80 -8.64 -38.45 -45.33
C SER A 80 -7.62 -37.34 -45.58
N ALA A 81 -8.04 -36.09 -45.35
CA ALA A 81 -7.12 -35.02 -44.97
C ALA A 81 -6.77 -35.20 -43.49
N GLN A 82 -5.52 -35.53 -43.20
CA GLN A 82 -4.97 -35.53 -41.85
C GLN A 82 -5.09 -34.12 -41.28
N ALA A 83 -6.04 -33.95 -40.39
CA ALA A 83 -6.07 -32.80 -39.48
C ALA A 83 -4.80 -32.90 -38.62
N LYS A 84 -3.91 -31.93 -38.75
CA LYS A 84 -2.84 -31.70 -37.77
C LYS A 84 -3.52 -31.40 -36.42
N GLU A 85 -3.49 -32.39 -35.55
CA GLU A 85 -3.78 -32.25 -34.14
C GLU A 85 -2.82 -31.16 -33.59
N SER A 86 -3.35 -29.97 -33.32
CA SER A 86 -2.62 -28.97 -32.57
C SER A 86 -2.37 -29.58 -31.21
N ALA A 87 -1.14 -29.90 -30.89
CA ALA A 87 -0.72 -30.33 -29.58
C ALA A 87 -1.10 -29.19 -28.58
N GLN A 88 -2.22 -29.35 -27.90
CA GLN A 88 -2.50 -28.60 -26.69
C GLN A 88 -1.34 -28.87 -25.73
N LYS A 89 -0.47 -27.87 -25.52
CA LYS A 89 0.52 -27.89 -24.45
C LYS A 89 -0.26 -28.19 -23.16
N LYS A 90 0.00 -29.35 -22.56
CA LYS A 90 -0.48 -29.64 -21.21
C LYS A 90 0.09 -28.56 -20.29
N VAL A 91 -0.75 -27.68 -19.83
CA VAL A 91 -0.42 -26.77 -18.72
C VAL A 91 -0.13 -27.68 -17.53
N PRO A 92 1.05 -27.56 -16.88
CA PRO A 92 1.34 -28.32 -15.69
C PRO A 92 0.26 -28.10 -14.63
N PRO A 93 -0.07 -29.09 -13.80
CA PRO A 93 -0.95 -28.86 -12.66
C PRO A 93 -0.31 -27.78 -11.77
N ALA A 94 -1.05 -26.74 -11.49
CA ALA A 94 -0.59 -25.65 -10.68
C ALA A 94 -0.24 -26.13 -9.25
N SER A 95 0.88 -25.69 -8.72
CA SER A 95 1.31 -26.01 -7.36
C SER A 95 0.42 -25.28 -6.32
N ALA A 96 0.22 -25.89 -5.16
CA ALA A 96 -0.52 -25.26 -4.08
C ALA A 96 0.37 -24.28 -3.32
N ILE A 97 -0.17 -23.11 -2.98
CA ILE A 97 0.50 -22.15 -2.08
C ILE A 97 0.58 -22.76 -0.68
N GLN A 98 1.76 -22.72 -0.07
CA GLN A 98 2.03 -23.27 1.26
C GLN A 98 2.92 -22.31 2.06
N PHE A 99 2.54 -22.06 3.31
CA PHE A 99 3.31 -21.25 4.25
C PHE A 99 3.56 -21.99 5.55
N GLU A 100 4.71 -21.73 6.16
CA GLU A 100 5.09 -22.20 7.48
C GLU A 100 5.44 -21.01 8.36
N ASN A 101 4.81 -20.88 9.54
CA ASN A 101 5.15 -19.82 10.47
C ASN A 101 6.43 -20.16 11.22
N ALA A 102 7.53 -19.50 10.88
CA ALA A 102 8.85 -19.72 11.43
C ALA A 102 9.16 -18.87 12.68
N VAL A 103 8.20 -18.13 13.24
CA VAL A 103 8.47 -17.21 14.35
C VAL A 103 9.08 -17.90 15.57
N ALA A 104 8.66 -19.13 15.88
CA ALA A 104 9.18 -19.89 17.04
C ALA A 104 10.66 -20.24 16.91
N GLN A 105 11.14 -20.49 15.69
CA GLN A 105 12.53 -20.82 15.37
C GLN A 105 13.39 -19.57 15.14
N SER A 106 12.78 -18.45 14.78
CA SER A 106 13.46 -17.22 14.36
C SER A 106 14.26 -16.51 15.44
N LYS A 107 14.02 -16.82 16.73
CA LYS A 107 14.55 -16.11 17.92
C LYS A 107 14.05 -14.66 18.04
N ILE A 108 13.16 -14.19 17.21
CA ILE A 108 12.56 -12.86 17.32
C ILE A 108 11.72 -12.77 18.59
N LYS A 109 12.04 -11.78 19.42
CA LYS A 109 11.30 -11.45 20.64
C LYS A 109 10.77 -10.03 20.52
N PHE A 110 9.63 -9.89 19.89
CA PHE A 110 8.97 -8.61 19.66
C PHE A 110 7.46 -8.78 19.97
N ILE A 111 6.88 -7.78 20.61
CA ILE A 111 5.44 -7.64 20.79
C ILE A 111 5.06 -6.23 20.34
N LEU A 112 4.17 -6.14 19.39
CA LEU A 112 3.61 -4.86 18.96
C LEU A 112 2.63 -4.36 20.00
N LYS A 113 3.00 -3.30 20.72
CA LYS A 113 2.18 -2.66 21.75
C LYS A 113 1.42 -1.47 21.19
N ASN A 114 0.12 -1.56 21.14
CA ASN A 114 -0.74 -0.44 20.72
C ASN A 114 -1.31 0.38 21.89
N SER A 115 -1.06 -0.03 23.13
CA SER A 115 -1.43 0.68 24.37
C SER A 115 -2.92 1.01 24.47
N VAL A 116 -3.78 0.01 24.26
CA VAL A 116 -5.24 0.17 24.37
C VAL A 116 -5.60 0.89 25.66
N SER A 117 -6.28 2.02 25.54
CA SER A 117 -6.71 2.86 26.64
C SER A 117 -8.23 2.75 26.89
N PRO A 118 -8.73 3.11 28.10
CA PRO A 118 -10.17 3.20 28.32
C PRO A 118 -10.86 4.25 27.42
N GLN A 119 -10.10 5.22 26.91
CA GLN A 119 -10.58 6.28 26.02
C GLN A 119 -10.76 5.83 24.58
N ARG A 120 -10.08 4.75 24.17
CA ARG A 120 -10.11 4.19 22.80
C ARG A 120 -9.86 5.24 21.74
N TYR A 121 -8.64 5.81 21.74
CA TYR A 121 -8.21 6.73 20.70
C TYR A 121 -8.08 6.02 19.36
N THR A 122 -8.63 6.59 18.31
CA THR A 122 -8.73 5.95 16.98
C THR A 122 -7.40 5.36 16.46
N PHE A 123 -6.27 6.00 16.72
CA PHE A 123 -4.96 5.53 16.28
C PHE A 123 -4.47 4.25 17.01
N GLU A 124 -5.05 3.88 18.14
CA GLU A 124 -4.64 2.66 18.88
C GLU A 124 -4.85 1.38 18.08
N THR A 125 -5.77 1.39 17.10
CA THR A 125 -6.03 0.22 16.24
C THR A 125 -5.08 0.12 15.06
N MET A 126 -4.25 1.14 14.81
CA MET A 126 -3.63 1.40 13.51
C MET A 126 -2.13 1.09 13.47
N ALA A 127 -1.45 0.94 14.61
CA ALA A 127 -0.02 0.62 14.65
C ALA A 127 0.28 -0.72 13.97
N GLY A 128 1.45 -0.84 13.35
CA GLY A 128 1.85 -2.14 12.82
C GLY A 128 2.74 -2.12 11.58
N GLY A 129 3.55 -1.09 11.39
CA GLY A 129 4.50 -1.04 10.27
C GLY A 129 5.60 -2.09 10.39
N VAL A 130 5.96 -2.68 9.23
CA VAL A 130 7.09 -3.59 9.09
C VAL A 130 7.83 -3.32 7.77
N ALA A 131 9.17 -3.35 7.79
CA ALA A 131 9.98 -3.24 6.59
C ALA A 131 10.90 -4.44 6.43
N LEU A 132 11.05 -4.91 5.18
CA LEU A 132 12.03 -5.90 4.75
C LEU A 132 13.07 -5.23 3.86
N PHE A 133 14.32 -5.18 4.30
CA PHE A 133 15.42 -4.55 3.57
C PHE A 133 16.77 -5.07 4.05
N ASP A 134 17.77 -5.00 3.21
CA ASP A 134 19.15 -5.37 3.52
C ASP A 134 19.88 -4.12 4.07
N TYR A 135 19.93 -3.97 5.43
CA TYR A 135 20.44 -2.74 6.04
C TYR A 135 21.98 -2.66 6.05
N ASN A 136 22.66 -3.79 5.92
CA ASN A 136 24.11 -3.91 6.06
C ASN A 136 24.80 -4.37 4.78
N ASN A 137 24.05 -4.50 3.67
CA ASN A 137 24.52 -4.95 2.37
C ASN A 137 25.16 -6.36 2.38
N ASP A 138 24.70 -7.27 3.27
CA ASP A 138 25.17 -8.67 3.30
C ASP A 138 24.39 -9.60 2.34
N GLY A 139 23.38 -9.09 1.67
CA GLY A 139 22.55 -9.82 0.69
C GLY A 139 21.38 -10.56 1.30
N LEU A 140 21.13 -10.44 2.59
CA LEU A 140 19.99 -11.01 3.30
C LEU A 140 19.01 -9.90 3.70
N LEU A 141 17.71 -10.19 3.64
CA LEU A 141 16.70 -9.24 4.11
C LEU A 141 16.60 -9.28 5.63
N ASP A 142 16.71 -8.11 6.23
CA ASP A 142 16.51 -7.85 7.65
C ASP A 142 15.07 -7.38 7.90
N ILE A 143 14.64 -7.38 9.17
CA ILE A 143 13.26 -7.04 9.54
C ILE A 143 13.26 -5.87 10.52
N PHE A 144 12.60 -4.77 10.15
CA PHE A 144 12.33 -3.66 11.07
C PHE A 144 10.85 -3.58 11.41
N PHE A 145 10.53 -3.48 12.70
CA PHE A 145 9.19 -3.28 13.21
C PHE A 145 9.04 -1.93 13.87
N THR A 146 7.97 -1.21 13.55
CA THR A 146 7.52 -0.06 14.33
C THR A 146 6.78 -0.51 15.59
N ASN A 147 6.70 0.35 16.60
CA ASN A 147 5.97 0.04 17.84
C ASN A 147 5.27 1.29 18.39
N GLY A 148 4.21 1.09 19.15
CA GLY A 148 3.47 2.14 19.83
C GLY A 148 4.27 2.85 20.94
N ALA A 149 3.56 3.55 21.79
CA ALA A 149 4.11 4.28 22.93
C ALA A 149 3.07 4.31 24.08
N ALA A 150 3.45 4.78 25.24
CA ALA A 150 2.53 4.96 26.35
C ALA A 150 1.47 6.04 26.05
N ILE A 151 0.22 5.80 26.37
CA ILE A 151 -0.89 6.73 26.19
C ILE A 151 -1.29 7.29 27.56
N PRO A 152 -1.56 8.60 27.68
CA PRO A 152 -1.67 9.61 26.62
C PRO A 152 -0.39 10.39 26.31
N SER A 153 0.74 10.06 26.90
CA SER A 153 1.99 10.81 26.74
C SER A 153 2.57 10.73 25.34
N LEU A 154 2.30 9.65 24.60
CA LEU A 154 2.90 9.29 23.33
C LEU A 154 4.43 9.12 23.42
N GLU A 155 4.94 8.74 24.59
CA GLU A 155 6.37 8.54 24.84
C GLU A 155 6.70 7.04 24.96
N LYS A 156 7.85 6.63 24.46
CA LYS A 156 8.41 5.30 24.68
C LYS A 156 9.04 5.24 26.07
N THR A 157 8.21 4.94 27.09
CA THR A 157 8.58 5.01 28.51
C THR A 157 9.54 3.92 28.95
N ASP A 158 9.63 2.84 28.21
CA ASP A 158 10.54 1.73 28.46
C ASP A 158 10.86 0.96 27.15
N ALA A 159 11.84 0.06 27.22
CA ALA A 159 12.32 -0.69 26.06
C ALA A 159 11.29 -1.60 25.38
N SER A 160 10.15 -1.88 26.04
CA SER A 160 9.09 -2.70 25.43
C SER A 160 8.28 -1.95 24.37
N PHE A 161 8.38 -0.61 24.33
CA PHE A 161 7.80 0.24 23.29
C PHE A 161 8.77 0.55 22.14
N SER A 162 10.05 0.18 22.26
CA SER A 162 11.02 0.47 21.20
C SER A 162 10.62 -0.18 19.88
N ASN A 163 10.84 0.53 18.77
CA ASN A 163 10.92 -0.12 17.47
C ASN A 163 12.04 -1.17 17.51
N ARG A 164 12.07 -2.12 16.58
CA ARG A 164 13.05 -3.20 16.58
C ARG A 164 13.63 -3.46 15.19
N LEU A 165 14.96 -3.56 15.12
CA LEU A 165 15.67 -4.06 13.95
C LEU A 165 16.26 -5.43 14.27
N PHE A 166 15.89 -6.41 13.47
CA PHE A 166 16.38 -7.78 13.56
C PHE A 166 17.24 -8.11 12.34
N ARG A 167 18.54 -8.31 12.56
CA ARG A 167 19.47 -8.76 11.52
C ARG A 167 19.25 -10.24 11.22
N ASN A 168 19.11 -10.59 9.96
CA ASN A 168 19.04 -11.96 9.46
C ASN A 168 20.43 -12.64 9.57
N ASN A 169 20.49 -13.82 10.17
CA ASN A 169 21.75 -14.56 10.34
C ASN A 169 22.01 -15.56 9.20
N GLY A 170 21.08 -15.70 8.22
CA GLY A 170 21.18 -16.64 7.10
C GLY A 170 20.86 -18.09 7.42
N ASP A 171 20.55 -18.40 8.67
CA ASP A 171 20.22 -19.75 9.16
C ASP A 171 18.75 -19.91 9.61
N GLY A 172 17.89 -18.95 9.25
CA GLY A 172 16.50 -18.86 9.67
C GLY A 172 16.32 -18.25 11.05
N THR A 173 17.38 -17.78 11.69
CA THR A 173 17.35 -17.04 12.96
C THR A 173 17.71 -15.57 12.76
N PHE A 174 17.29 -14.74 13.69
CA PHE A 174 17.53 -13.30 13.67
C PHE A 174 18.17 -12.82 14.98
N THR A 175 18.94 -11.75 14.91
CA THR A 175 19.59 -11.10 16.06
C THR A 175 19.05 -9.69 16.22
N ASP A 176 18.52 -9.35 17.40
CA ASP A 176 18.12 -7.97 17.73
C ASP A 176 19.36 -7.08 17.78
N VAL A 177 19.43 -6.12 16.87
CA VAL A 177 20.53 -5.15 16.76
C VAL A 177 20.08 -3.71 17.02
N THR A 178 18.86 -3.53 17.49
CA THR A 178 18.16 -2.23 17.62
C THR A 178 18.97 -1.21 18.41
N GLU A 179 19.47 -1.59 19.58
CA GLU A 179 20.21 -0.68 20.45
C GLU A 179 21.52 -0.23 19.80
N LYS A 180 22.27 -1.18 19.21
CA LYS A 180 23.50 -0.90 18.48
C LYS A 180 23.22 -0.02 17.26
N ALA A 181 22.15 -0.28 16.56
CA ALA A 181 21.76 0.48 15.36
C ALA A 181 21.19 1.88 15.67
N GLY A 182 20.78 2.16 16.92
CA GLY A 182 20.18 3.46 17.28
C GLY A 182 18.73 3.64 16.81
N LEU A 183 17.99 2.53 16.57
CA LEU A 183 16.67 2.53 15.96
C LEU A 183 15.51 2.30 16.94
N GLN A 184 15.68 2.58 18.23
CA GLN A 184 14.60 2.47 19.23
C GLN A 184 13.39 3.36 18.89
N GLY A 185 13.64 4.47 18.19
CA GLY A 185 12.64 5.47 17.85
C GLY A 185 12.12 6.25 19.06
N ILE A 186 11.29 7.22 18.78
CA ILE A 186 10.60 8.04 19.79
C ILE A 186 9.15 8.26 19.35
N GLY A 187 8.25 8.50 20.31
CA GLY A 187 6.84 8.72 20.01
C GLY A 187 6.10 7.44 19.63
N TYR A 188 4.83 7.60 19.27
CA TYR A 188 3.98 6.50 18.82
C TYR A 188 4.16 6.30 17.32
N SER A 189 4.94 5.26 16.95
CA SER A 189 5.23 4.95 15.55
C SER A 189 4.08 4.18 14.89
N MET A 190 3.84 4.46 13.61
CA MET A 190 2.80 3.84 12.78
C MET A 190 3.41 2.99 11.68
N GLY A 191 3.81 3.59 10.58
CA GLY A 191 4.34 2.95 9.39
C GLY A 191 5.83 3.16 9.21
N VAL A 192 6.38 2.54 8.17
CA VAL A 192 7.78 2.66 7.76
C VAL A 192 7.92 2.59 6.25
N ALA A 193 8.83 3.40 5.69
CA ALA A 193 9.26 3.33 4.30
C ALA A 193 10.79 3.19 4.25
N ALA A 194 11.27 2.19 3.51
CA ALA A 194 12.69 1.92 3.29
C ALA A 194 13.11 2.36 1.88
N GLY A 195 14.23 3.10 1.76
CA GLY A 195 14.78 3.58 0.49
C GLY A 195 16.10 4.32 0.71
N ASP A 196 17.02 4.21 -0.25
CA ASP A 196 18.32 4.89 -0.28
C ASP A 196 18.11 6.31 -0.85
N TYR A 197 17.76 7.28 0.05
CA TYR A 197 17.35 8.61 -0.40
C TYR A 197 18.53 9.50 -0.84
N ASP A 198 19.75 9.24 -0.41
CA ASP A 198 20.93 10.04 -0.75
C ASP A 198 21.88 9.33 -1.73
N ASN A 199 21.46 8.16 -2.25
CA ASN A 199 22.18 7.37 -3.26
C ASN A 199 23.58 6.90 -2.79
N ASP A 200 23.81 6.72 -1.48
CA ASP A 200 25.08 6.25 -0.94
C ASP A 200 25.25 4.72 -0.99
N GLY A 201 24.16 4.01 -1.30
CA GLY A 201 24.11 2.54 -1.43
C GLY A 201 23.67 1.83 -0.16
N PHE A 202 23.29 2.54 0.89
CA PHE A 202 22.70 1.98 2.11
C PHE A 202 21.26 2.45 2.26
N VAL A 203 20.38 1.53 2.63
CA VAL A 203 18.95 1.81 2.72
C VAL A 203 18.64 2.54 4.02
N ASP A 204 17.96 3.67 3.91
CA ASP A 204 17.47 4.51 4.99
C ASP A 204 16.03 4.17 5.39
N LEU A 205 15.57 4.69 6.53
CA LEU A 205 14.23 4.46 7.04
C LEU A 205 13.50 5.76 7.35
N TYR A 206 12.30 5.92 6.78
CA TYR A 206 11.35 6.93 7.24
C TYR A 206 10.23 6.27 8.04
N VAL A 207 10.05 6.69 9.29
CA VAL A 207 9.05 6.17 10.23
C VAL A 207 7.97 7.21 10.46
N THR A 208 6.72 6.88 10.13
CA THR A 208 5.56 7.72 10.39
C THR A 208 5.02 7.53 11.81
N GLY A 209 4.26 8.48 12.31
CA GLY A 209 3.69 8.35 13.65
C GLY A 209 2.65 9.41 14.04
N VAL A 210 2.18 9.28 15.25
CA VAL A 210 1.23 10.23 15.84
C VAL A 210 1.96 11.49 16.27
N ASN A 211 1.72 12.60 15.57
CA ASN A 211 2.33 13.91 15.83
C ASN A 211 3.86 13.95 15.68
N ARG A 212 4.49 12.93 15.10
CA ARG A 212 5.94 12.87 14.95
C ARG A 212 6.36 11.81 13.94
N ASN A 213 7.07 12.23 12.92
CA ASN A 213 7.75 11.34 11.96
C ASN A 213 9.26 11.40 12.21
N GLN A 214 10.00 10.38 11.78
CA GLN A 214 11.46 10.30 11.91
C GLN A 214 12.10 9.81 10.61
N LEU A 215 13.19 10.46 10.18
CA LEU A 215 14.08 9.99 9.12
C LEU A 215 15.39 9.52 9.74
N PHE A 216 15.71 8.27 9.53
CA PHE A 216 16.96 7.65 9.98
C PHE A 216 17.88 7.41 8.79
N HIS A 217 18.98 8.12 8.73
CA HIS A 217 20.04 7.91 7.75
C HIS A 217 20.93 6.72 8.18
N ASN A 218 21.18 5.80 7.27
CA ASN A 218 22.05 4.65 7.49
C ASN A 218 23.51 5.04 7.28
N ASN A 219 24.32 4.98 8.34
CA ASN A 219 25.72 5.43 8.29
C ASN A 219 26.66 4.43 7.57
N GLY A 220 26.17 3.30 7.05
CA GLY A 220 26.95 2.28 6.37
C GLY A 220 27.83 1.40 7.28
N ASP A 221 27.84 1.64 8.59
CA ASP A 221 28.62 0.89 9.60
C ASP A 221 27.73 0.02 10.51
N GLY A 222 26.46 -0.11 10.15
CA GLY A 222 25.44 -0.83 10.90
C GLY A 222 24.76 0.01 11.99
N THR A 223 24.93 1.33 11.95
CA THR A 223 24.24 2.30 12.82
C THR A 223 23.44 3.28 11.98
N PHE A 224 22.46 3.95 12.61
CA PHE A 224 21.62 4.96 11.99
C PHE A 224 21.64 6.27 12.79
N THR A 225 21.50 7.38 12.09
CA THR A 225 21.40 8.71 12.68
C THR A 225 20.02 9.31 12.41
N ASP A 226 19.30 9.77 13.44
CA ASP A 226 18.07 10.55 13.27
C ASP A 226 18.42 11.92 12.67
N VAL A 227 18.05 12.13 11.41
CA VAL A 227 18.31 13.37 10.65
C VAL A 227 17.04 14.18 10.40
N THR A 228 15.92 13.84 11.02
CA THR A 228 14.58 14.40 10.77
C THR A 228 14.55 15.92 10.78
N GLU A 229 15.12 16.54 11.82
CA GLU A 229 15.14 18.01 11.97
C GLU A 229 16.03 18.67 10.88
N LYS A 230 17.20 18.07 10.60
CA LYS A 230 18.13 18.56 9.56
C LYS A 230 17.50 18.43 8.18
N ALA A 231 16.85 17.30 7.92
CA ALA A 231 16.21 17.01 6.64
C ALA A 231 14.91 17.81 6.41
N GLY A 232 14.28 18.31 7.48
CA GLY A 232 13.04 19.09 7.38
C GLY A 232 11.77 18.28 7.14
N VAL A 233 11.76 16.96 7.49
CA VAL A 233 10.69 16.02 7.12
C VAL A 233 9.84 15.55 8.32
N GLY A 234 9.71 16.38 9.35
CA GLY A 234 9.02 16.02 10.61
C GLY A 234 7.50 15.89 10.55
N GLY A 235 6.85 15.98 9.38
CA GLY A 235 5.40 15.80 9.21
C GLY A 235 4.58 17.01 9.70
N ILE A 236 5.01 18.22 9.38
CA ILE A 236 4.30 19.46 9.73
C ILE A 236 3.40 19.89 8.58
N VAL A 237 2.09 19.88 8.80
CA VAL A 237 1.11 20.35 7.82
C VAL A 237 0.75 21.81 8.11
N PRO A 238 0.82 22.71 7.12
CA PRO A 238 0.44 24.12 7.30
C PRO A 238 -0.97 24.26 7.88
N LYS A 239 -1.15 25.16 8.87
CA LYS A 239 -2.41 25.46 9.58
C LYS A 239 -2.95 24.33 10.50
N ILE A 240 -2.46 23.09 10.35
CA ILE A 240 -2.84 21.95 11.20
C ILE A 240 -1.76 21.71 12.27
N GLY A 241 -0.49 21.79 11.89
CA GLY A 241 0.64 21.48 12.75
C GLY A 241 1.11 20.03 12.57
N LYS A 242 1.42 19.36 13.67
CA LYS A 242 1.87 17.96 13.66
C LYS A 242 0.74 17.03 13.23
N ALA A 243 0.98 16.21 12.21
CA ALA A 243 0.00 15.32 11.62
C ALA A 243 -0.07 13.96 12.33
N LEU A 244 -1.18 13.26 12.13
CA LEU A 244 -1.30 11.82 12.29
C LEU A 244 -0.93 11.19 10.95
N SER A 245 0.36 10.87 10.77
CA SER A 245 0.88 10.23 9.58
C SER A 245 0.79 8.71 9.72
N VAL A 246 0.28 8.03 8.70
CA VAL A 246 0.01 6.58 8.72
C VAL A 246 1.02 5.86 7.86
N ALA A 247 1.04 6.10 6.57
CA ALA A 247 1.94 5.46 5.63
C ALA A 247 2.91 6.48 4.99
N ALA A 248 3.94 5.99 4.35
CA ALA A 248 4.82 6.78 3.50
C ALA A 248 5.44 5.90 2.42
N GLY A 249 5.99 6.51 1.38
CA GLY A 249 6.72 5.79 0.36
C GLY A 249 7.71 6.68 -0.37
N TRP A 250 8.76 6.05 -0.87
CA TRP A 250 9.81 6.64 -1.67
C TRP A 250 9.57 6.44 -3.16
N PHE A 251 9.75 7.47 -3.95
CA PHE A 251 9.66 7.44 -5.42
C PHE A 251 10.36 8.66 -6.01
N ASP A 252 10.75 8.59 -7.25
CA ASP A 252 11.32 9.70 -8.00
C ASP A 252 10.19 10.32 -8.85
N TYR A 253 9.59 11.44 -8.37
CA TYR A 253 8.40 11.99 -9.05
C TYR A 253 8.75 12.88 -10.24
N ASN A 254 9.98 13.40 -10.30
CA ASN A 254 10.41 14.37 -11.30
C ASN A 254 11.50 13.81 -12.24
N ASN A 255 11.87 12.52 -12.09
CA ASN A 255 12.88 11.81 -12.85
C ASN A 255 14.28 12.47 -12.77
N ASP A 256 14.63 13.07 -11.61
CA ASP A 256 15.95 13.68 -11.39
C ASP A 256 17.00 12.71 -10.83
N GLY A 257 16.60 11.47 -10.53
CA GLY A 257 17.46 10.41 -10.02
C GLY A 257 17.62 10.41 -8.50
N LEU A 258 16.84 11.21 -7.78
CA LEU A 258 16.76 11.21 -6.31
C LEU A 258 15.41 10.66 -5.86
N LEU A 259 15.40 9.98 -4.73
CA LEU A 259 14.14 9.55 -4.12
C LEU A 259 13.49 10.69 -3.36
N ASP A 260 12.28 11.04 -3.76
CA ASP A 260 11.37 11.95 -3.07
C ASP A 260 10.50 11.17 -2.09
N LEU A 261 9.88 11.89 -1.14
CA LEU A 261 9.11 11.27 -0.07
C LEU A 261 7.65 11.72 -0.11
N PHE A 262 6.74 10.76 -0.25
CA PHE A 262 5.30 10.99 -0.07
C PHE A 262 4.85 10.48 1.28
N VAL A 263 4.17 11.34 2.07
CA VAL A 263 3.68 11.02 3.42
C VAL A 263 2.16 11.08 3.43
N VAL A 264 1.54 9.97 3.80
CA VAL A 264 0.10 9.81 3.91
C VAL A 264 -0.38 10.20 5.28
N ASN A 265 -1.26 11.19 5.34
CA ASN A 265 -1.87 11.68 6.55
C ASN A 265 -3.34 11.27 6.64
N TYR A 266 -3.80 11.01 7.86
CA TYR A 266 -5.13 10.48 8.11
C TYR A 266 -6.10 11.58 8.60
N LEU A 267 -6.21 11.76 9.89
CA LEU A 267 -7.17 12.67 10.49
C LEU A 267 -6.49 13.92 11.05
N ASN A 268 -7.19 15.04 11.04
CA ASN A 268 -6.82 16.19 11.87
C ASN A 268 -7.15 15.83 13.33
N TYR A 269 -6.18 15.22 14.00
CA TYR A 269 -6.36 14.55 15.28
C TYR A 269 -5.55 15.19 16.39
N ASN A 270 -6.22 15.52 17.50
CA ASN A 270 -5.55 16.03 18.69
C ASN A 270 -5.99 15.20 19.91
N ILE A 271 -5.06 14.42 20.46
CA ILE A 271 -5.31 13.52 21.60
C ILE A 271 -5.89 14.23 22.82
N LYS A 272 -5.58 15.53 23.03
CA LYS A 272 -6.05 16.31 24.17
C LYS A 272 -7.53 16.72 24.07
N THR A 273 -8.06 16.76 22.86
CA THR A 273 -9.44 17.20 22.58
C THR A 273 -10.25 16.14 21.83
N ALA A 274 -9.67 14.95 21.64
CA ALA A 274 -10.32 13.86 20.92
C ALA A 274 -11.63 13.46 21.59
N THR A 275 -12.65 13.26 20.76
CA THR A 275 -13.96 12.75 21.19
C THR A 275 -13.83 11.29 21.61
N HIS A 276 -14.59 10.89 22.63
CA HIS A 276 -14.74 9.51 23.04
C HIS A 276 -16.09 9.00 22.56
N CYS A 277 -16.06 7.86 21.87
CA CYS A 277 -17.25 7.30 21.24
C CYS A 277 -17.80 6.08 22.01
N VAL A 278 -19.10 5.89 21.89
CA VAL A 278 -19.83 4.79 22.51
C VAL A 278 -20.70 4.15 21.44
N GLN A 279 -20.63 2.84 21.30
CA GLN A 279 -21.51 2.05 20.44
C GLN A 279 -22.23 0.99 21.29
N GLN A 280 -23.55 0.92 21.18
CA GLN A 280 -24.39 0.02 21.97
C GLN A 280 -24.17 0.11 23.51
N GLY A 281 -23.80 1.29 24.00
CA GLY A 281 -23.51 1.53 25.42
C GLY A 281 -22.09 1.13 25.87
N LEU A 282 -21.25 0.65 24.97
CA LEU A 282 -19.87 0.26 25.24
C LEU A 282 -18.88 1.26 24.66
N PRO A 283 -17.72 1.54 25.31
CA PRO A 283 -16.66 2.34 24.73
C PRO A 283 -16.21 1.73 23.39
N ALA A 284 -16.09 2.58 22.37
CA ALA A 284 -15.68 2.16 21.02
C ALA A 284 -14.74 3.19 20.41
N TYR A 285 -13.94 2.79 19.43
CA TYR A 285 -13.18 3.71 18.60
C TYR A 285 -14.13 4.55 17.75
N CYS A 286 -13.86 5.85 17.68
CA CYS A 286 -14.69 6.76 16.89
C CYS A 286 -14.57 6.47 15.40
N SER A 287 -15.68 6.63 14.69
CA SER A 287 -15.68 6.53 13.22
C SER A 287 -14.86 7.66 12.60
N PRO A 288 -14.08 7.39 11.53
CA PRO A 288 -13.36 8.45 10.82
C PRO A 288 -14.29 9.52 10.22
N VAL A 289 -15.58 9.24 10.04
CA VAL A 289 -16.56 10.24 9.57
C VAL A 289 -16.76 11.39 10.55
N ASP A 290 -16.43 11.18 11.83
CA ASP A 290 -16.54 12.20 12.89
C ASP A 290 -15.38 13.21 12.88
N PHE A 291 -14.37 13.00 12.04
CA PHE A 291 -13.16 13.82 11.98
C PHE A 291 -12.97 14.45 10.60
N LEU A 292 -12.31 15.58 10.57
CA LEU A 292 -11.80 16.16 9.33
C LEU A 292 -10.56 15.38 8.88
N GLY A 293 -10.39 15.25 7.57
CA GLY A 293 -9.19 14.71 6.98
C GLY A 293 -7.99 15.67 7.07
N THR A 294 -6.83 15.18 6.66
CA THR A 294 -5.58 15.95 6.60
C THR A 294 -4.95 15.77 5.23
N PRO A 295 -4.42 16.83 4.59
CA PRO A 295 -3.72 16.68 3.31
C PRO A 295 -2.45 15.85 3.48
N ASN A 296 -2.10 15.12 2.43
CA ASN A 296 -0.82 14.42 2.32
C ASN A 296 0.32 15.42 2.09
N ILE A 297 1.56 14.98 2.28
CA ILE A 297 2.76 15.79 2.07
C ILE A 297 3.63 15.16 0.99
N LEU A 298 4.12 16.00 0.07
CA LEU A 298 5.18 15.64 -0.87
C LEU A 298 6.43 16.45 -0.54
N TYR A 299 7.49 15.76 -0.17
CA TYR A 299 8.81 16.32 0.08
C TYR A 299 9.72 16.02 -1.10
N ARG A 300 10.18 17.07 -1.81
CA ARG A 300 11.18 16.97 -2.85
C ARG A 300 12.57 16.88 -2.23
N ASN A 301 13.35 15.93 -2.65
CA ASN A 301 14.76 15.77 -2.27
C ASN A 301 15.62 16.86 -2.93
N ASN A 302 16.47 17.52 -2.16
CA ASN A 302 17.36 18.58 -2.66
C ASN A 302 18.76 18.05 -3.04
N GLY A 303 19.04 16.76 -2.82
CA GLY A 303 20.34 16.14 -3.11
C GLY A 303 21.48 16.48 -2.13
N ASP A 304 21.18 17.17 -1.03
CA ASP A 304 22.15 17.57 0.00
C ASP A 304 21.81 17.02 1.39
N GLY A 305 20.90 16.04 1.45
CA GLY A 305 20.37 15.44 2.68
C GLY A 305 19.26 16.27 3.32
N THR A 306 18.72 17.27 2.61
CA THR A 306 17.54 18.06 3.02
C THR A 306 16.41 17.89 2.02
N PHE A 307 15.19 18.22 2.44
CA PHE A 307 14.00 18.16 1.61
C PHE A 307 13.23 19.49 1.63
N THR A 308 12.52 19.76 0.55
CA THR A 308 11.61 20.89 0.43
C THR A 308 10.17 20.37 0.39
N ASP A 309 9.30 20.84 1.29
CA ASP A 309 7.86 20.60 1.18
C ASP A 309 7.30 21.32 -0.06
N VAL A 310 6.90 20.53 -1.06
CA VAL A 310 6.35 21.01 -2.32
C VAL A 310 4.85 20.73 -2.45
N SER A 311 4.17 20.36 -1.36
CA SER A 311 2.77 19.93 -1.36
C SER A 311 1.80 20.96 -1.96
N GLU A 312 2.01 22.25 -1.69
CA GLU A 312 1.19 23.33 -2.28
C GLU A 312 1.52 23.52 -3.76
N GLN A 313 2.82 23.52 -4.14
CA GLN A 313 3.26 23.74 -5.52
C GLN A 313 2.89 22.59 -6.43
N SER A 314 2.94 21.36 -5.92
CA SER A 314 2.57 20.14 -6.63
C SER A 314 1.06 19.88 -6.66
N HIS A 315 0.27 20.75 -6.05
CA HIS A 315 -1.18 20.61 -5.89
C HIS A 315 -1.64 19.45 -4.98
N ILE A 316 -0.72 18.74 -4.33
CA ILE A 316 -1.06 17.65 -3.39
C ILE A 316 -1.87 18.15 -2.19
N ALA A 317 -1.51 19.32 -1.63
CA ALA A 317 -2.15 19.87 -0.44
C ALA A 317 -3.64 20.24 -0.61
N GLN A 318 -4.13 20.35 -1.84
CA GLN A 318 -5.55 20.61 -2.10
C GLN A 318 -6.45 19.38 -1.90
N TYR A 319 -5.88 18.17 -1.95
CA TYR A 319 -6.61 16.91 -1.80
C TYR A 319 -6.60 16.48 -0.34
N VAL A 320 -7.64 16.90 0.39
CA VAL A 320 -7.79 16.63 1.83
C VAL A 320 -8.59 15.36 2.03
N GLY A 321 -7.90 14.27 2.36
CA GLY A 321 -8.50 12.94 2.50
C GLY A 321 -8.28 12.34 3.90
N LYS A 322 -8.48 11.04 3.97
CA LYS A 322 -8.26 10.20 5.17
C LYS A 322 -7.38 9.02 4.77
N GLY A 323 -6.16 9.33 4.32
CA GLY A 323 -5.26 8.35 3.74
C GLY A 323 -4.79 7.29 4.72
N MET A 324 -4.75 6.04 4.26
CA MET A 324 -4.32 4.86 5.03
C MET A 324 -3.18 4.09 4.34
N GLY A 325 -3.22 3.97 3.02
CA GLY A 325 -2.21 3.28 2.23
C GLY A 325 -1.77 4.11 1.02
N VAL A 326 -0.61 3.78 0.49
CA VAL A 326 -0.06 4.38 -0.73
C VAL A 326 0.64 3.34 -1.57
N ALA A 327 0.48 3.44 -2.89
CA ALA A 327 1.22 2.65 -3.87
C ALA A 327 1.55 3.49 -5.10
N PHE A 328 2.64 3.15 -5.78
CA PHE A 328 3.19 3.90 -6.91
C PHE A 328 3.30 3.02 -8.15
N ALA A 329 2.86 3.54 -9.29
CA ALA A 329 3.10 2.97 -10.60
C ALA A 329 2.93 4.04 -11.68
N ASP A 330 3.60 3.90 -12.80
CA ASP A 330 3.32 4.65 -14.03
C ASP A 330 2.19 3.89 -14.76
N TYR A 331 0.92 4.25 -14.47
CA TYR A 331 -0.25 3.45 -14.87
C TYR A 331 -0.67 3.66 -16.32
N ASP A 332 -0.32 4.79 -16.92
CA ASP A 332 -0.66 5.13 -18.31
C ASP A 332 0.55 5.09 -19.27
N ASN A 333 1.72 4.72 -18.73
CA ASN A 333 2.98 4.57 -19.45
C ASN A 333 3.50 5.88 -20.09
N ASP A 334 3.27 7.02 -19.44
CA ASP A 334 3.78 8.31 -19.88
C ASP A 334 5.24 8.58 -19.44
N GLY A 335 5.78 7.75 -18.54
CA GLY A 335 7.16 7.82 -18.04
C GLY A 335 7.31 8.52 -16.69
N PHE A 336 6.22 8.97 -16.09
CA PHE A 336 6.20 9.55 -14.75
C PHE A 336 5.46 8.64 -13.79
N THR A 337 5.92 8.58 -12.55
CA THR A 337 5.29 7.73 -11.54
C THR A 337 4.10 8.43 -10.91
N ASP A 338 2.94 7.78 -10.93
CA ASP A 338 1.68 8.21 -10.33
C ASP A 338 1.50 7.64 -8.93
N ILE A 339 0.52 8.19 -8.19
CA ILE A 339 0.28 7.85 -6.80
C ILE A 339 -1.17 7.39 -6.63
N PHE A 340 -1.38 6.19 -6.09
CA PHE A 340 -2.69 5.79 -5.57
C PHE A 340 -2.69 5.89 -4.05
N VAL A 341 -3.73 6.53 -3.48
CA VAL A 341 -3.95 6.63 -2.03
C VAL A 341 -5.30 6.02 -1.70
N SER A 342 -5.29 4.94 -0.92
CA SER A 342 -6.50 4.39 -0.31
C SER A 342 -6.93 5.27 0.85
N ASN A 343 -8.21 5.66 0.87
CA ASN A 343 -8.79 6.53 1.90
C ASN A 343 -9.86 5.78 2.71
N ASP A 344 -9.88 6.00 4.00
CA ASP A 344 -10.85 5.40 4.92
C ASP A 344 -12.18 6.16 4.89
N THR A 345 -13.25 5.49 4.45
CA THR A 345 -14.60 6.04 4.34
C THR A 345 -14.69 7.35 3.54
N PHE A 346 -13.78 7.50 2.61
CA PHE A 346 -13.65 8.66 1.73
C PHE A 346 -13.31 8.20 0.31
N GLU A 347 -13.42 9.08 -0.70
CA GLU A 347 -13.00 8.76 -2.06
C GLU A 347 -11.49 8.49 -2.12
N ASN A 348 -11.09 7.43 -2.83
CA ASN A 348 -9.68 7.18 -3.10
C ASN A 348 -9.10 8.25 -4.03
N TYR A 349 -7.79 8.44 -3.99
CA TYR A 349 -7.10 9.30 -4.91
C TYR A 349 -6.23 8.51 -5.88
N LEU A 350 -6.33 8.84 -7.15
CA LEU A 350 -5.34 8.53 -8.18
C LEU A 350 -4.76 9.86 -8.65
N LEU A 351 -3.58 10.18 -8.16
CA LEU A 351 -2.90 11.43 -8.42
C LEU A 351 -1.99 11.21 -9.62
N HIS A 352 -2.49 11.60 -10.80
CA HIS A 352 -1.73 11.55 -12.05
C HIS A 352 -0.64 12.60 -12.03
N ASN A 353 0.58 12.19 -12.32
CA ASN A 353 1.75 13.04 -12.41
C ASN A 353 1.77 13.73 -13.80
N ASN A 354 1.59 15.04 -13.82
CA ASN A 354 1.51 15.80 -15.09
C ASN A 354 2.87 15.98 -15.78
N GLY A 355 3.98 15.47 -15.22
CA GLY A 355 5.33 15.61 -15.77
C GLY A 355 5.95 17.01 -15.64
N ASP A 356 5.25 17.96 -15.03
CA ASP A 356 5.68 19.34 -14.80
C ASP A 356 5.90 19.68 -13.31
N GLY A 357 5.90 18.65 -12.47
CA GLY A 357 6.03 18.76 -11.01
C GLY A 357 4.70 18.95 -10.28
N THR A 358 3.57 18.88 -10.99
CA THR A 358 2.23 18.98 -10.42
C THR A 358 1.46 17.66 -10.59
N PHE A 359 0.41 17.48 -9.77
CA PHE A 359 -0.45 16.30 -9.78
C PHE A 359 -1.91 16.69 -9.96
N THR A 360 -2.66 15.84 -10.66
CA THR A 360 -4.11 15.96 -10.84
C THR A 360 -4.81 14.71 -10.29
N ASN A 361 -5.77 14.87 -9.38
CA ASN A 361 -6.59 13.73 -8.95
C ASN A 361 -7.59 13.34 -10.05
N VAL A 362 -7.35 12.20 -10.66
CA VAL A 362 -8.18 11.65 -11.74
C VAL A 362 -9.04 10.47 -11.29
N ALA A 363 -9.02 10.09 -10.01
CA ALA A 363 -9.63 8.87 -9.48
C ALA A 363 -11.11 8.69 -9.87
N LEU A 364 -11.89 9.78 -9.82
CA LEU A 364 -13.30 9.74 -10.21
C LEU A 364 -13.48 9.43 -11.70
N LEU A 365 -12.71 10.09 -12.56
CA LEU A 365 -12.78 9.89 -14.01
C LEU A 365 -12.17 8.55 -14.40
N ALA A 366 -11.11 8.12 -13.71
CA ALA A 366 -10.47 6.83 -13.92
C ALA A 366 -11.31 5.64 -13.42
N GLY A 367 -12.30 5.87 -12.55
CA GLY A 367 -13.19 4.82 -12.03
C GLY A 367 -12.65 4.09 -10.81
N VAL A 368 -11.72 4.69 -10.03
CA VAL A 368 -11.12 4.10 -8.82
C VAL A 368 -11.43 4.87 -7.53
N ALA A 369 -12.15 6.00 -7.62
CA ALA A 369 -12.53 6.79 -6.45
C ALA A 369 -13.49 6.04 -5.50
N TYR A 370 -14.31 5.17 -6.05
CA TYR A 370 -15.36 4.42 -5.36
C TYR A 370 -15.39 2.97 -5.86
N ASN A 371 -16.00 2.08 -5.08
CA ASN A 371 -16.25 0.71 -5.53
C ASN A 371 -17.31 0.65 -6.65
N ALA A 372 -17.56 -0.53 -7.22
CA ALA A 372 -18.52 -0.75 -8.31
C ALA A 372 -19.96 -0.27 -8.01
N PHE A 373 -20.29 -0.03 -6.74
CA PHE A 373 -21.60 0.48 -6.32
C PHE A 373 -21.62 2.00 -6.12
N GLY A 374 -20.56 2.70 -6.48
CA GLY A 374 -20.39 4.14 -6.28
C GLY A 374 -20.29 4.56 -4.81
N LYS A 375 -19.80 3.68 -3.94
CA LYS A 375 -19.67 3.90 -2.50
C LYS A 375 -18.20 4.04 -2.12
N ALA A 376 -17.87 5.05 -1.31
CA ALA A 376 -16.61 5.10 -0.59
C ALA A 376 -16.54 3.93 0.40
N ILE A 377 -15.39 3.29 0.47
CA ILE A 377 -15.10 2.18 1.38
C ILE A 377 -14.08 2.60 2.43
N ALA A 378 -13.91 1.80 3.46
CA ALA A 378 -12.84 1.98 4.43
C ALA A 378 -11.54 1.37 3.89
N GLY A 379 -10.92 2.05 2.91
CA GLY A 379 -9.69 1.61 2.27
C GLY A 379 -8.51 1.64 3.24
N MET A 380 -7.69 0.58 3.24
CA MET A 380 -6.55 0.44 4.14
C MET A 380 -5.25 0.16 3.36
N GLY A 381 -4.81 -1.09 3.27
CA GLY A 381 -3.63 -1.44 2.49
C GLY A 381 -3.91 -1.49 0.99
N THR A 382 -2.89 -1.25 0.19
CA THR A 382 -2.99 -1.29 -1.28
C THR A 382 -1.70 -1.78 -1.91
N ASP A 383 -1.80 -2.34 -3.12
CA ASP A 383 -0.69 -2.61 -4.03
C ASP A 383 -1.10 -2.24 -5.46
N PHE A 384 -0.15 -1.75 -6.25
CA PHE A 384 -0.36 -1.23 -7.60
C PHE A 384 0.57 -1.95 -8.58
N ARG A 385 0.17 -3.13 -9.06
CA ARG A 385 0.97 -4.01 -9.93
C ARG A 385 0.14 -4.61 -11.06
N ASP A 386 0.79 -4.92 -12.15
CA ASP A 386 0.19 -5.70 -13.25
C ASP A 386 -0.08 -7.14 -12.77
N ILE A 387 -1.35 -7.47 -12.50
CA ILE A 387 -1.74 -8.76 -11.94
C ILE A 387 -2.05 -9.82 -13.00
N ASP A 388 -2.35 -9.41 -14.24
CA ASP A 388 -2.71 -10.33 -15.33
C ASP A 388 -1.71 -10.36 -16.48
N ASN A 389 -0.56 -9.69 -16.31
CA ASN A 389 0.54 -9.67 -17.27
C ASN A 389 0.16 -9.06 -18.64
N ASP A 390 -0.70 -8.03 -18.67
CA ASP A 390 -1.04 -7.30 -19.89
C ASP A 390 -0.20 -6.02 -20.11
N GLY A 391 0.71 -5.70 -19.19
CA GLY A 391 1.62 -4.55 -19.26
C GLY A 391 1.05 -3.28 -18.66
N LYS A 392 -0.09 -3.36 -17.94
CA LYS A 392 -0.74 -2.24 -17.28
C LYS A 392 -0.92 -2.54 -15.79
N PRO A 393 -0.37 -1.72 -14.90
CA PRO A 393 -0.57 -1.91 -13.46
C PRO A 393 -2.05 -1.82 -13.07
N ASP A 394 -2.49 -2.76 -12.23
CA ASP A 394 -3.82 -2.86 -11.63
C ASP A 394 -3.74 -2.50 -10.14
N ILE A 395 -4.87 -2.13 -9.52
CA ILE A 395 -4.91 -1.75 -8.11
C ILE A 395 -5.70 -2.78 -7.32
N PHE A 396 -5.13 -3.28 -6.24
CA PHE A 396 -5.83 -4.06 -5.23
C PHE A 396 -5.82 -3.33 -3.90
N GLU A 397 -6.98 -3.28 -3.24
CA GLU A 397 -7.20 -2.53 -2.02
C GLU A 397 -7.94 -3.38 -0.98
N THR A 398 -7.49 -3.33 0.28
CA THR A 398 -8.21 -3.96 1.40
C THR A 398 -9.23 -3.01 2.02
N ALA A 399 -10.28 -3.59 2.61
CA ALA A 399 -11.39 -2.83 3.17
C ALA A 399 -12.01 -3.51 4.40
N MET A 400 -13.06 -2.91 4.93
CA MET A 400 -13.82 -3.41 6.08
C MET A 400 -14.78 -4.55 5.74
N PHE A 401 -15.18 -5.27 6.78
CA PHE A 401 -16.28 -6.23 6.73
C PHE A 401 -17.52 -5.64 6.05
N GLY A 402 -18.07 -6.38 5.09
CA GLY A 402 -19.25 -5.99 4.33
C GLY A 402 -18.98 -5.23 3.03
N GLU A 403 -17.76 -4.81 2.79
CA GLU A 403 -17.41 -3.97 1.62
C GLU A 403 -16.76 -4.75 0.47
N GLY A 404 -16.14 -5.91 0.77
CA GLY A 404 -15.28 -6.63 -0.17
C GLY A 404 -13.97 -5.90 -0.39
N PHE A 405 -12.98 -6.57 -1.01
CA PHE A 405 -11.66 -5.97 -1.29
C PHE A 405 -11.56 -5.69 -2.78
N PRO A 406 -11.62 -4.40 -3.21
CA PRO A 406 -11.66 -4.06 -4.61
C PRO A 406 -10.40 -4.45 -5.38
N LEU A 407 -10.61 -5.00 -6.58
CA LEU A 407 -9.62 -5.15 -7.63
C LEU A 407 -10.04 -4.29 -8.82
N TYR A 408 -9.27 -3.24 -9.09
CA TYR A 408 -9.48 -2.33 -10.21
C TYR A 408 -8.54 -2.72 -11.35
N LYS A 409 -9.11 -3.30 -12.42
CA LYS A 409 -8.37 -3.65 -13.63
C LYS A 409 -8.11 -2.42 -14.49
N ASN A 410 -6.85 -2.15 -14.80
CA ASN A 410 -6.46 -1.10 -15.73
C ASN A 410 -6.80 -1.50 -17.18
N LEU A 411 -7.64 -0.72 -17.84
CA LEU A 411 -8.07 -0.96 -19.23
C LEU A 411 -7.19 -0.25 -20.26
N GLY A 412 -6.25 0.60 -19.79
CA GLY A 412 -5.54 1.57 -20.60
C GLY A 412 -6.33 2.87 -20.79
N ASP A 413 -5.72 3.84 -21.47
CA ASP A 413 -6.32 5.16 -21.72
C ASP A 413 -6.81 5.87 -20.44
N GLY A 414 -6.12 5.65 -19.30
CA GLY A 414 -6.44 6.24 -18.01
C GLY A 414 -7.71 5.70 -17.33
N GLN A 415 -8.24 4.57 -17.77
CA GLN A 415 -9.49 4.00 -17.27
C GLN A 415 -9.29 2.68 -16.54
N PHE A 416 -9.99 2.52 -15.43
CA PHE A 416 -10.04 1.29 -14.66
C PHE A 416 -11.47 0.77 -14.55
N ARG A 417 -11.60 -0.49 -14.27
CA ARG A 417 -12.86 -1.15 -13.98
C ARG A 417 -12.76 -2.02 -12.74
N ASP A 418 -13.66 -1.82 -11.79
CA ASP A 418 -13.81 -2.73 -10.66
C ASP A 418 -14.26 -4.11 -11.16
N VAL A 419 -13.39 -5.10 -11.01
CA VAL A 419 -13.60 -6.49 -11.41
C VAL A 419 -13.79 -7.43 -10.21
N THR A 420 -13.89 -6.91 -9.00
CA THR A 420 -13.97 -7.66 -7.73
C THR A 420 -14.99 -8.80 -7.77
N ALA A 421 -16.18 -8.52 -8.28
CA ALA A 421 -17.25 -9.53 -8.37
C ALA A 421 -16.95 -10.60 -9.43
N THR A 422 -16.48 -10.19 -10.62
CA THR A 422 -16.15 -11.12 -11.72
C THR A 422 -14.90 -11.92 -11.46
N ALA A 423 -13.97 -11.37 -10.66
CA ALA A 423 -12.77 -12.06 -10.18
C ALA A 423 -13.09 -13.10 -9.08
N GLY A 424 -14.32 -13.13 -8.56
CA GLY A 424 -14.75 -14.01 -7.47
C GLY A 424 -14.36 -13.51 -6.08
N LEU A 425 -13.68 -12.37 -5.97
CA LEU A 425 -13.15 -11.85 -4.71
C LEU A 425 -14.25 -11.36 -3.77
N ASN A 426 -15.32 -10.73 -4.27
CA ASN A 426 -16.34 -10.14 -3.42
C ASN A 426 -16.97 -11.14 -2.44
N ALA A 427 -17.29 -12.35 -2.90
CA ALA A 427 -17.87 -13.39 -2.05
C ALA A 427 -16.88 -13.95 -1.02
N GLN A 428 -15.58 -13.91 -1.32
CA GLN A 428 -14.50 -14.47 -0.52
C GLN A 428 -13.98 -13.48 0.53
N THR A 429 -14.11 -12.17 0.29
CA THR A 429 -13.54 -11.11 1.13
C THR A 429 -14.57 -10.31 1.93
N SER A 430 -15.85 -10.31 1.52
CA SER A 430 -16.90 -9.49 2.16
C SER A 430 -17.19 -9.83 3.63
N ARG A 431 -16.65 -10.94 4.14
CA ARG A 431 -16.82 -11.35 5.55
C ARG A 431 -15.60 -11.10 6.40
N SER A 432 -14.60 -10.45 5.87
CA SER A 432 -13.35 -10.13 6.56
C SER A 432 -13.09 -8.64 6.55
N THR A 433 -12.31 -8.17 7.51
CA THR A 433 -11.65 -6.87 7.49
C THR A 433 -10.17 -7.11 7.30
N ALA A 434 -9.53 -6.44 6.33
CA ALA A 434 -8.11 -6.62 6.09
C ALA A 434 -7.36 -5.28 6.10
N TRP A 435 -6.12 -5.34 6.54
CA TRP A 435 -5.17 -4.23 6.65
C TRP A 435 -4.06 -4.36 5.61
N GLY A 436 -3.07 -5.20 5.89
CA GLY A 436 -1.95 -5.45 4.99
C GLY A 436 -2.34 -6.29 3.78
N THR A 437 -1.67 -6.06 2.64
CA THR A 437 -1.88 -6.81 1.40
C THR A 437 -0.66 -6.80 0.50
N GLY A 438 -0.64 -7.67 -0.51
CA GLY A 438 0.38 -7.66 -1.57
C GLY A 438 -0.01 -8.55 -2.75
N ILE A 439 0.48 -8.15 -3.92
CA ILE A 439 0.32 -8.85 -5.21
C ILE A 439 1.66 -9.50 -5.57
N PHE A 440 1.79 -10.81 -5.36
CA PHE A 440 3.03 -11.56 -5.63
C PHE A 440 2.71 -12.97 -6.16
N ASP A 441 3.61 -13.53 -6.95
CA ASP A 441 3.53 -14.90 -7.42
C ASP A 441 4.10 -15.84 -6.34
N PHE A 442 3.24 -16.35 -5.46
CA PHE A 442 3.66 -17.15 -4.30
C PHE A 442 3.98 -18.61 -4.64
N ASP A 443 3.49 -19.14 -5.76
CA ASP A 443 3.80 -20.52 -6.16
C ASP A 443 4.71 -20.61 -7.41
N ASN A 444 5.23 -19.45 -7.85
CA ASN A 444 6.12 -19.32 -8.99
C ASN A 444 5.54 -19.88 -10.31
N ASP A 445 4.20 -19.85 -10.47
CA ASP A 445 3.54 -20.37 -11.67
C ASP A 445 3.45 -19.35 -12.83
N GLY A 446 3.86 -18.10 -12.58
CA GLY A 446 3.84 -16.97 -13.52
C GLY A 446 2.60 -16.09 -13.41
N ASN A 447 1.65 -16.41 -12.53
CA ASN A 447 0.49 -15.59 -12.23
C ASN A 447 0.63 -15.01 -10.81
N LYS A 448 0.40 -13.72 -10.66
CA LYS A 448 0.49 -13.08 -9.34
C LYS A 448 -0.79 -13.33 -8.53
N ASP A 449 -0.60 -13.71 -7.30
CA ASP A 449 -1.63 -14.03 -6.29
C ASP A 449 -1.86 -12.85 -5.36
N LEU A 450 -2.85 -12.96 -4.46
CA LEU A 450 -3.15 -11.95 -3.46
C LEU A 450 -2.96 -12.51 -2.04
N PHE A 451 -2.39 -11.71 -1.15
CA PHE A 451 -2.30 -11.97 0.28
C PHE A 451 -3.01 -10.87 1.05
N THR A 452 -3.73 -11.20 2.15
CA THR A 452 -4.32 -10.21 3.05
C THR A 452 -4.10 -10.56 4.51
N ALA A 453 -3.76 -9.54 5.31
CA ALA A 453 -3.58 -9.62 6.77
C ALA A 453 -4.84 -9.09 7.46
N ASN A 454 -5.59 -9.98 8.10
CA ASN A 454 -6.97 -9.71 8.50
C ASN A 454 -7.15 -9.54 10.01
N ALA A 455 -7.95 -8.56 10.41
CA ALA A 455 -8.55 -8.42 11.74
C ALA A 455 -9.58 -7.28 11.73
N ASP A 456 -10.60 -7.37 12.58
CA ASP A 456 -11.54 -6.27 12.78
C ASP A 456 -10.83 -5.00 13.35
N ILE A 457 -11.47 -3.86 13.21
CA ILE A 457 -11.02 -2.58 13.77
C ILE A 457 -11.27 -2.54 15.28
N LEU A 458 -12.44 -3.03 15.71
CA LEU A 458 -12.88 -2.98 17.09
C LEU A 458 -12.38 -4.18 17.88
N ASP A 459 -11.56 -3.97 18.91
CA ASP A 459 -11.09 -5.04 19.80
C ASP A 459 -12.22 -5.67 20.65
N ASN A 460 -13.38 -4.99 20.73
CA ASN A 460 -14.63 -5.48 21.30
C ASN A 460 -15.73 -5.70 20.24
N ALA A 461 -15.34 -6.09 19.02
CA ALA A 461 -16.26 -6.36 17.91
C ALA A 461 -17.28 -7.48 18.23
N MET A 462 -16.92 -8.43 19.09
CA MET A 462 -17.84 -9.50 19.51
C MET A 462 -19.03 -8.95 20.28
N GLU A 463 -18.80 -8.00 21.19
CA GLU A 463 -19.84 -7.39 22.02
C GLU A 463 -20.68 -6.39 21.23
N ILE A 464 -20.06 -5.63 20.32
CA ILE A 464 -20.73 -4.56 19.57
C ILE A 464 -21.39 -5.07 18.31
N ALA A 465 -20.74 -5.95 17.55
CA ALA A 465 -21.14 -6.30 16.20
C ALA A 465 -21.32 -7.82 15.98
N HIS A 466 -21.18 -8.65 17.02
CA HIS A 466 -21.29 -10.11 16.98
C HIS A 466 -20.36 -10.77 15.95
N ARG A 467 -19.13 -10.26 15.83
CA ARG A 467 -18.10 -10.79 14.93
C ARG A 467 -16.72 -10.80 15.64
N PRO A 468 -15.82 -11.70 15.23
CA PRO A 468 -14.52 -11.82 15.88
C PRO A 468 -13.67 -10.57 15.62
N PHE A 469 -12.84 -10.18 16.59
CA PHE A 469 -11.78 -9.19 16.40
C PHE A 469 -10.58 -9.78 15.67
N ALA A 470 -10.14 -10.97 16.10
CA ALA A 470 -9.06 -11.69 15.47
C ALA A 470 -9.58 -12.51 14.29
N GLU A 471 -8.94 -12.39 13.15
CA GLU A 471 -9.27 -13.11 11.93
C GLU A 471 -8.02 -13.82 11.37
N PRO A 472 -8.14 -14.94 10.63
CA PRO A 472 -7.00 -15.55 9.95
C PRO A 472 -6.58 -14.70 8.74
N ASN A 473 -5.30 -14.77 8.37
CA ASN A 473 -4.83 -14.25 7.09
C ASN A 473 -5.51 -14.98 5.92
N GLN A 474 -5.58 -14.35 4.76
CA GLN A 474 -6.08 -15.00 3.55
C GLN A 474 -5.04 -14.93 2.43
N VAL A 475 -5.03 -15.98 1.60
CA VAL A 475 -4.26 -16.02 0.35
C VAL A 475 -5.16 -16.53 -0.77
N PHE A 476 -5.19 -15.75 -1.87
CA PHE A 476 -6.04 -16.04 -3.02
C PHE A 476 -5.15 -16.37 -4.20
N ARG A 477 -5.22 -17.62 -4.65
CA ARG A 477 -4.48 -18.08 -5.81
C ARG A 477 -5.13 -17.57 -7.09
N ASN A 478 -4.34 -16.96 -7.97
CA ASN A 478 -4.74 -16.57 -9.31
C ASN A 478 -4.78 -17.80 -10.23
N LYS A 479 -5.94 -18.10 -10.80
CA LYS A 479 -6.11 -19.21 -11.76
C LYS A 479 -5.85 -18.81 -13.20
N GLY A 480 -5.36 -17.59 -13.43
CA GLY A 480 -5.36 -16.92 -14.72
C GLY A 480 -6.73 -16.28 -15.03
N ASN A 481 -6.77 -15.45 -16.06
CA ASN A 481 -7.97 -14.72 -16.50
C ASN A 481 -8.63 -13.88 -15.40
N LEU A 482 -7.86 -13.32 -14.45
CA LEU A 482 -8.34 -12.53 -13.31
C LEU A 482 -9.43 -13.28 -12.50
N THR A 483 -9.26 -14.57 -12.25
CA THR A 483 -10.12 -15.34 -11.36
C THR A 483 -9.33 -15.91 -10.20
N PHE A 484 -9.84 -15.76 -8.98
CA PHE A 484 -9.14 -16.11 -7.75
C PHE A 484 -9.87 -17.19 -6.96
N GLU A 485 -9.09 -18.01 -6.28
CA GLU A 485 -9.57 -19.04 -5.35
C GLU A 485 -8.93 -18.82 -3.98
N ASP A 486 -9.75 -18.68 -2.93
CA ASP A 486 -9.25 -18.68 -1.56
C ASP A 486 -8.70 -20.07 -1.23
N VAL A 487 -7.39 -20.15 -1.07
CA VAL A 487 -6.67 -21.40 -0.73
C VAL A 487 -6.15 -21.38 0.72
N SER A 488 -6.52 -20.40 1.52
CA SER A 488 -6.02 -20.15 2.88
C SER A 488 -6.12 -21.37 3.79
N ALA A 489 -7.24 -22.11 3.73
CA ALA A 489 -7.43 -23.32 4.51
C ALA A 489 -6.44 -24.46 4.16
N LYS A 490 -5.80 -24.37 3.00
CA LYS A 490 -4.80 -25.33 2.50
C LYS A 490 -3.38 -24.76 2.54
N ALA A 491 -3.21 -23.49 2.88
CA ALA A 491 -1.93 -22.79 2.82
C ALA A 491 -0.98 -23.11 4.00
N GLY A 492 -1.37 -23.98 4.91
CA GLY A 492 -0.57 -24.42 6.06
C GLY A 492 -1.41 -24.52 7.32
N THR A 493 -1.05 -25.42 8.23
CA THR A 493 -1.86 -25.69 9.44
C THR A 493 -1.96 -24.49 10.38
N SER A 494 -0.90 -23.67 10.46
CA SER A 494 -0.87 -22.45 11.27
C SER A 494 -1.48 -21.24 10.57
N PHE A 495 -1.67 -21.28 9.24
CA PHE A 495 -2.19 -20.17 8.46
C PHE A 495 -3.66 -19.81 8.79
N SER A 496 -4.42 -20.78 9.28
CA SER A 496 -5.81 -20.59 9.73
C SER A 496 -5.94 -20.10 11.18
N VAL A 497 -4.84 -19.79 11.87
CA VAL A 497 -4.88 -19.26 13.24
C VAL A 497 -5.25 -17.78 13.18
N ALA A 498 -6.33 -17.43 13.88
CA ALA A 498 -6.80 -16.05 13.94
C ALA A 498 -5.95 -15.21 14.89
N ALA A 499 -5.55 -14.01 14.43
CA ALA A 499 -4.85 -13.01 15.24
C ALA A 499 -5.27 -11.59 14.83
N ALA A 500 -4.81 -10.57 15.56
CA ALA A 500 -5.12 -9.19 15.26
C ALA A 500 -4.09 -8.60 14.30
N HIS A 501 -4.10 -9.06 13.05
CA HIS A 501 -3.12 -8.69 12.05
C HIS A 501 -3.23 -7.22 11.62
N ARG A 502 -2.08 -6.63 11.18
CA ARG A 502 -2.02 -5.26 10.67
C ARG A 502 -1.15 -5.17 9.42
N GLY A 503 0.05 -4.62 9.51
CA GLY A 503 0.95 -4.49 8.38
C GLY A 503 1.50 -5.83 7.92
N ALA A 504 1.82 -5.91 6.64
CA ALA A 504 2.50 -7.05 6.03
C ALA A 504 3.60 -6.53 5.09
N ALA A 505 4.76 -7.17 5.11
CA ALA A 505 5.84 -6.91 4.16
C ALA A 505 6.29 -8.21 3.50
N PHE A 506 6.69 -8.14 2.25
CA PHE A 506 6.95 -9.28 1.39
C PHE A 506 8.38 -9.23 0.84
N GLY A 507 9.03 -10.38 0.77
CA GLY A 507 10.38 -10.54 0.23
C GLY A 507 10.91 -11.95 0.47
N ASP A 508 11.95 -12.32 -0.25
CA ASP A 508 12.61 -13.61 -0.10
C ASP A 508 13.69 -13.51 1.00
N LEU A 509 13.36 -13.99 2.20
CA LEU A 509 14.19 -13.88 3.42
C LEU A 509 15.40 -14.82 3.43
N ASN A 510 15.35 -15.90 2.65
CA ASN A 510 16.38 -16.95 2.63
C ASN A 510 17.02 -17.13 1.25
N ASN A 511 16.70 -16.27 0.29
CA ASN A 511 17.17 -16.28 -1.10
C ASN A 511 16.92 -17.61 -1.81
N ASP A 512 15.77 -18.27 -1.55
CA ASP A 512 15.37 -19.52 -2.21
C ASP A 512 14.41 -19.30 -3.38
N GLY A 513 14.11 -18.03 -3.72
CA GLY A 513 13.30 -17.62 -4.85
C GLY A 513 11.81 -17.65 -4.61
N ARG A 514 11.37 -17.82 -3.38
CA ARG A 514 9.97 -17.76 -3.00
C ARG A 514 9.71 -16.54 -2.12
N ILE A 515 8.65 -15.83 -2.40
CA ILE A 515 8.28 -14.66 -1.63
C ILE A 515 7.67 -15.09 -0.30
N ASP A 516 8.36 -14.73 0.79
CA ASP A 516 7.91 -14.87 2.16
C ASP A 516 7.08 -13.65 2.58
N ALA A 517 6.35 -13.76 3.71
CA ALA A 517 5.61 -12.65 4.28
C ALA A 517 5.90 -12.49 5.78
N VAL A 518 6.07 -11.25 6.23
CA VAL A 518 6.16 -10.91 7.64
C VAL A 518 4.97 -10.05 8.01
N VAL A 519 4.17 -10.50 8.98
CA VAL A 519 2.91 -9.87 9.37
C VAL A 519 2.98 -9.43 10.84
N THR A 520 2.58 -8.20 11.12
CA THR A 520 2.49 -7.68 12.49
C THR A 520 1.15 -8.04 13.13
N VAL A 521 1.18 -8.30 14.44
CA VAL A 521 0.01 -8.69 15.23
C VAL A 521 -0.10 -7.77 16.45
N LEU A 522 -1.23 -7.07 16.61
CA LEU A 522 -1.47 -6.21 17.78
C LEU A 522 -1.42 -7.03 19.08
N ASN A 523 -0.62 -6.56 20.03
CA ASN A 523 -0.41 -7.20 21.33
C ASN A 523 0.03 -8.65 21.26
N GLY A 524 0.62 -9.04 20.12
CA GLY A 524 1.13 -10.38 19.84
C GLY A 524 2.53 -10.38 19.23
N PRO A 525 3.18 -11.55 19.16
CA PRO A 525 4.37 -11.72 18.36
C PRO A 525 4.05 -11.56 16.86
N PRO A 526 5.02 -11.13 16.03
CA PRO A 526 4.82 -11.12 14.60
C PRO A 526 4.68 -12.55 14.05
N GLU A 527 4.17 -12.67 12.84
CA GLU A 527 4.20 -13.91 12.09
C GLU A 527 5.25 -13.83 10.99
N ILE A 528 6.02 -14.89 10.81
CA ILE A 528 7.04 -15.03 9.77
C ILE A 528 6.65 -16.21 8.90
N TRP A 529 5.98 -15.93 7.81
CA TRP A 529 5.45 -16.90 6.88
C TRP A 529 6.50 -17.25 5.83
N MET A 530 7.31 -18.30 6.12
CA MET A 530 8.23 -18.85 5.14
C MET A 530 7.44 -19.60 4.07
N ASN A 531 7.64 -19.23 2.83
CA ASN A 531 6.95 -19.82 1.69
C ASN A 531 7.55 -21.20 1.33
N ARG A 532 6.71 -22.22 1.29
CA ARG A 532 7.06 -23.61 0.96
C ARG A 532 6.41 -24.08 -0.35
N SER A 533 5.85 -23.15 -1.12
CA SER A 533 5.14 -23.40 -2.38
C SER A 533 6.06 -23.86 -3.50
N GLY A 534 5.48 -24.12 -4.68
CA GLY A 534 6.21 -24.32 -5.94
C GLY A 534 6.68 -25.75 -6.19
N VAL A 535 6.21 -26.75 -5.41
CA VAL A 535 6.49 -28.16 -5.67
C VAL A 535 5.40 -28.76 -6.54
N GLN A 536 5.73 -29.14 -7.77
CA GLN A 536 4.81 -29.82 -8.70
C GLN A 536 4.51 -31.27 -8.25
N SER A 537 3.44 -31.86 -8.78
CA SER A 537 3.03 -33.22 -8.46
C SER A 537 4.06 -34.33 -8.77
N GLY A 538 5.16 -34.01 -9.45
CA GLY A 538 6.31 -34.88 -9.71
C GLY A 538 7.53 -34.64 -8.83
N GLY A 539 7.47 -33.70 -7.88
CA GLY A 539 8.61 -33.31 -7.05
C GLY A 539 9.54 -32.26 -7.70
N GLU A 540 9.27 -31.86 -8.93
CA GLU A 540 9.97 -30.74 -9.58
C GLU A 540 9.48 -29.41 -9.04
N ARG A 541 10.37 -28.42 -8.95
CA ARG A 541 10.04 -27.06 -8.49
C ARG A 541 9.82 -26.13 -9.66
N ASN A 542 8.96 -25.15 -9.48
CA ASN A 542 8.85 -24.03 -10.41
C ASN A 542 10.13 -23.18 -10.33
N HIS A 543 10.57 -22.70 -11.49
CA HIS A 543 11.71 -21.79 -11.62
C HIS A 543 11.32 -20.36 -11.27
N TRP A 544 12.32 -19.54 -11.02
CA TRP A 544 12.17 -18.15 -10.63
C TRP A 544 13.36 -17.29 -11.06
N ILE A 545 13.19 -15.96 -10.99
CA ILE A 545 14.30 -15.01 -11.05
C ILE A 545 13.95 -13.78 -10.21
N ILE A 546 14.94 -13.26 -9.50
CA ILE A 546 14.86 -12.01 -8.76
C ILE A 546 15.88 -11.03 -9.32
N LEU A 547 15.45 -9.81 -9.63
CA LEU A 547 16.32 -8.75 -10.13
C LEU A 547 16.64 -7.76 -9.01
N LYS A 548 17.93 -7.63 -8.64
CA LYS A 548 18.44 -6.56 -7.80
C LYS A 548 18.90 -5.43 -8.73
N LEU A 549 18.11 -4.36 -8.80
CA LEU A 549 18.38 -3.21 -9.65
C LEU A 549 19.34 -2.24 -8.96
N VAL A 550 20.24 -1.63 -9.73
CA VAL A 550 21.19 -0.63 -9.26
C VAL A 550 21.20 0.53 -10.24
N GLY A 551 20.56 1.64 -9.89
CA GLY A 551 20.54 2.86 -10.67
C GLY A 551 21.91 3.55 -10.70
N VAL A 552 22.19 4.27 -11.77
CA VAL A 552 23.39 5.09 -11.98
C VAL A 552 23.00 6.52 -12.34
N LYS A 553 22.02 6.69 -13.22
CA LYS A 553 21.35 7.97 -13.50
C LYS A 553 19.98 8.04 -12.82
N SER A 554 19.31 6.92 -12.78
CA SER A 554 18.12 6.74 -11.94
C SER A 554 18.52 6.68 -10.48
N ASN A 555 17.55 6.80 -9.57
CA ASN A 555 17.78 6.57 -8.15
C ASN A 555 18.48 5.22 -7.93
N ARG A 556 19.33 5.16 -6.93
CA ARG A 556 20.22 4.01 -6.67
C ARG A 556 19.47 2.69 -6.48
N ASP A 557 18.30 2.74 -5.88
CA ASP A 557 17.45 1.56 -5.66
C ASP A 557 16.72 1.09 -6.92
N GLY A 558 16.73 1.90 -7.99
CA GLY A 558 16.04 1.61 -9.24
C GLY A 558 14.52 1.63 -9.11
N LEU A 559 13.96 2.26 -8.07
CA LEU A 559 12.50 2.35 -7.90
C LEU A 559 11.88 3.09 -9.08
N GLY A 560 10.74 2.59 -9.56
CA GLY A 560 10.08 3.05 -10.78
C GLY A 560 10.53 2.33 -12.06
N THR A 561 11.61 1.51 -12.03
CA THR A 561 12.05 0.75 -13.20
C THR A 561 11.00 -0.26 -13.60
N LYS A 562 10.53 -0.19 -14.86
CA LYS A 562 9.60 -1.14 -15.46
C LYS A 562 10.38 -2.32 -16.06
N VAL A 563 9.91 -3.53 -15.79
CA VAL A 563 10.53 -4.78 -16.26
C VAL A 563 9.52 -5.59 -17.04
N LYS A 564 9.88 -5.91 -18.29
CA LYS A 564 9.18 -6.89 -19.14
C LYS A 564 10.06 -8.10 -19.31
N LEU A 565 9.57 -9.26 -18.93
CA LEU A 565 10.26 -10.53 -18.98
C LEU A 565 9.54 -11.49 -19.92
N THR A 566 10.27 -12.11 -20.86
CA THR A 566 9.71 -13.06 -21.82
C THR A 566 10.41 -14.41 -21.71
N THR A 567 9.62 -15.48 -21.65
CA THR A 567 10.06 -16.87 -21.69
C THR A 567 9.33 -17.63 -22.80
N SER A 568 9.68 -18.87 -23.02
CA SER A 568 8.94 -19.77 -23.92
C SER A 568 7.46 -20.00 -23.52
N LEU A 569 7.07 -19.62 -22.28
CA LEU A 569 5.71 -19.77 -21.76
C LEU A 569 4.84 -18.51 -21.93
N GLY A 570 5.46 -17.36 -22.10
CA GLY A 570 4.75 -16.09 -22.26
C GLY A 570 5.56 -14.90 -21.78
N THR A 571 4.89 -13.77 -21.66
CA THR A 571 5.47 -12.49 -21.19
C THR A 571 4.86 -12.12 -19.86
N GLN A 572 5.68 -11.58 -18.97
CA GLN A 572 5.29 -11.07 -17.66
C GLN A 572 5.79 -9.62 -17.51
N TYR A 573 5.11 -8.84 -16.70
CA TYR A 573 5.46 -7.46 -16.40
C TYR A 573 5.47 -7.23 -14.88
N ASN A 574 6.41 -6.41 -14.44
CA ASN A 574 6.50 -5.96 -13.05
C ASN A 574 7.28 -4.64 -13.01
N HIS A 575 7.34 -3.99 -11.86
CA HIS A 575 8.17 -2.81 -11.64
C HIS A 575 8.76 -2.81 -10.23
N ALA A 576 9.80 -2.01 -10.03
CA ALA A 576 10.45 -1.87 -8.73
C ALA A 576 9.70 -0.87 -7.86
N THR A 577 9.22 -1.30 -6.71
CA THR A 577 8.59 -0.47 -5.68
C THR A 577 8.72 -1.11 -4.31
N THR A 578 8.85 -0.31 -3.25
CA THR A 578 8.84 -0.76 -1.85
C THR A 578 7.54 -0.42 -1.15
N ALA A 579 6.74 0.51 -1.70
CA ALA A 579 5.47 0.96 -1.14
C ALA A 579 4.36 -0.02 -1.50
N VAL A 580 4.16 -1.00 -0.64
CA VAL A 580 3.17 -2.08 -0.77
C VAL A 580 2.54 -2.32 0.59
N SER A 581 1.23 -2.61 0.61
CA SER A 581 0.55 -3.01 1.82
C SER A 581 0.06 -1.83 2.69
N TYR A 582 -0.14 -2.08 3.95
CA TYR A 582 -0.54 -1.14 4.98
C TYR A 582 0.64 -0.82 5.89
N ASN A 583 1.00 0.45 6.03
CA ASN A 583 2.07 0.91 6.93
C ASN A 583 3.46 0.28 6.71
N SER A 584 3.68 -0.45 5.65
CA SER A 584 4.81 -1.36 5.52
C SER A 584 5.63 -1.07 4.26
N SER A 585 6.85 -1.61 4.23
CA SER A 585 7.77 -1.51 3.10
C SER A 585 8.31 -2.88 2.75
N SER A 586 8.09 -3.31 1.51
CA SER A 586 8.52 -4.62 1.01
C SER A 586 9.91 -4.56 0.36
N ASP A 587 10.47 -5.72 0.08
CA ASP A 587 11.73 -5.84 -0.66
C ASP A 587 11.69 -5.10 -2.01
N LYS A 588 12.72 -4.30 -2.31
CA LYS A 588 12.84 -3.55 -3.56
C LYS A 588 13.17 -4.40 -4.78
N ARG A 589 13.62 -5.65 -4.58
CA ARG A 589 13.96 -6.56 -5.68
C ARG A 589 12.72 -6.99 -6.44
N VAL A 590 12.85 -7.12 -7.77
CA VAL A 590 11.73 -7.47 -8.64
C VAL A 590 11.72 -8.99 -8.88
N HIS A 591 10.67 -9.66 -8.42
CA HIS A 591 10.51 -11.11 -8.51
C HIS A 591 9.62 -11.51 -9.68
N PHE A 592 9.98 -12.64 -10.31
CA PHE A 592 9.17 -13.35 -11.32
C PHE A 592 9.22 -14.86 -11.08
N GLY A 593 8.06 -15.49 -10.97
CA GLY A 593 7.91 -16.93 -11.09
C GLY A 593 7.94 -17.33 -12.57
N LEU A 594 8.64 -18.40 -12.90
CA LEU A 594 8.89 -18.81 -14.28
C LEU A 594 8.25 -20.15 -14.64
N SER A 595 7.46 -20.74 -13.73
CA SER A 595 6.87 -22.07 -13.92
C SER A 595 7.96 -23.09 -14.34
N THR A 596 7.82 -23.74 -15.48
CA THR A 596 8.78 -24.73 -15.99
C THR A 596 9.88 -24.15 -16.90
N ALA A 597 9.97 -22.82 -17.03
CA ALA A 597 10.95 -22.18 -17.90
C ALA A 597 12.30 -22.00 -17.19
N GLY A 598 13.28 -22.86 -17.48
CA GLY A 598 14.63 -22.78 -16.92
C GLY A 598 15.52 -21.67 -17.52
N VAL A 599 15.02 -20.94 -18.53
CA VAL A 599 15.72 -19.82 -19.18
C VAL A 599 14.73 -18.72 -19.51
N VAL A 600 15.14 -17.48 -19.26
CA VAL A 600 14.46 -16.26 -19.69
C VAL A 600 15.03 -15.82 -21.04
N ASP A 601 14.19 -15.75 -22.06
CA ASP A 601 14.62 -15.38 -23.42
C ASP A 601 15.08 -13.92 -23.47
N THR A 602 14.26 -13.01 -22.89
CA THR A 602 14.60 -11.58 -22.79
C THR A 602 14.11 -10.97 -21.48
N ILE A 603 14.91 -10.04 -20.92
CA ILE A 603 14.52 -9.11 -19.88
C ILE A 603 14.72 -7.70 -20.44
N GLU A 604 13.65 -6.97 -20.63
CA GLU A 604 13.64 -5.59 -21.10
C GLU A 604 13.38 -4.68 -19.89
N LEU A 605 14.33 -3.78 -19.59
CA LEU A 605 14.20 -2.79 -18.51
C LEU A 605 14.02 -1.41 -19.12
N THR A 606 13.09 -0.65 -18.56
CA THR A 606 12.96 0.80 -18.81
C THR A 606 13.17 1.52 -17.46
N TRP A 607 14.32 2.16 -17.33
CA TRP A 607 14.72 2.88 -16.13
C TRP A 607 14.01 4.24 -16.03
N PRO A 608 13.81 4.82 -14.82
CA PRO A 608 13.25 6.18 -14.66
C PRO A 608 13.99 7.25 -15.46
N SER A 609 15.30 7.12 -15.64
CA SER A 609 16.13 7.98 -16.49
C SER A 609 15.78 7.93 -17.99
N GLY A 610 14.85 7.05 -18.40
CA GLY A 610 14.51 6.76 -19.80
C GLY A 610 15.46 5.80 -20.51
N ILE A 611 16.52 5.34 -19.85
CA ILE A 611 17.46 4.33 -20.40
C ILE A 611 16.72 3.01 -20.56
N ARG A 612 16.88 2.38 -21.74
CA ARG A 612 16.37 1.03 -22.03
C ARG A 612 17.53 0.04 -22.12
N GLN A 613 17.40 -1.08 -21.42
CA GLN A 613 18.40 -2.12 -21.34
C GLN A 613 17.77 -3.49 -21.61
N VAL A 614 18.45 -4.35 -22.36
CA VAL A 614 17.94 -5.67 -22.71
C VAL A 614 18.98 -6.74 -22.38
N LEU A 615 18.59 -7.72 -21.58
CA LEU A 615 19.35 -8.93 -21.30
C LEU A 615 18.73 -10.09 -22.08
N LYS A 616 19.53 -11.06 -22.52
CA LYS A 616 19.07 -12.20 -23.32
C LYS A 616 19.63 -13.51 -22.77
N ASN A 617 18.84 -14.59 -22.92
CA ASN A 617 19.23 -15.94 -22.54
C ASN A 617 19.72 -16.04 -21.10
N VAL A 618 18.97 -15.44 -20.16
CA VAL A 618 19.30 -15.42 -18.74
C VAL A 618 18.82 -16.72 -18.09
N LYS A 619 19.69 -17.39 -17.34
CA LYS A 619 19.30 -18.60 -16.60
C LYS A 619 18.33 -18.26 -15.47
N ALA A 620 17.41 -19.17 -15.20
CA ALA A 620 16.53 -19.13 -14.03
C ALA A 620 17.30 -19.41 -12.72
N ASP A 621 16.60 -19.36 -11.61
CA ASP A 621 17.00 -19.74 -10.24
C ASP A 621 18.21 -18.96 -9.71
N GLN A 622 18.13 -17.63 -9.83
CA GLN A 622 19.17 -16.73 -9.33
C GLN A 622 18.62 -15.36 -8.93
N VAL A 623 19.34 -14.73 -8.02
CA VAL A 623 19.27 -13.28 -7.79
C VAL A 623 20.28 -12.61 -8.73
N LEU A 624 19.78 -11.89 -9.73
CA LEU A 624 20.60 -11.21 -10.73
C LEU A 624 20.71 -9.72 -10.43
N THR A 625 21.93 -9.25 -10.16
CA THR A 625 22.18 -7.81 -10.07
C THR A 625 22.26 -7.21 -11.47
N VAL A 626 21.41 -6.20 -11.72
CA VAL A 626 21.39 -5.46 -12.98
C VAL A 626 21.70 -3.99 -12.68
N THR A 627 22.87 -3.55 -13.11
CA THR A 627 23.26 -2.13 -13.02
C THR A 627 22.81 -1.39 -14.26
N GLU A 628 22.24 -0.21 -14.08
CA GLU A 628 21.84 0.67 -15.17
C GLU A 628 23.06 0.98 -16.06
N ASN A 629 22.92 0.72 -17.36
CA ASN A 629 23.97 1.02 -18.31
C ASN A 629 24.08 2.55 -18.49
N GLY A 630 25.28 3.08 -18.41
CA GLY A 630 25.53 4.47 -18.80
C GLY A 630 25.17 4.71 -20.27
N PRO A 631 25.01 5.96 -20.73
CA PRO A 631 24.69 6.29 -22.11
C PRO A 631 25.76 5.80 -23.07
#